data_ef80b1be2687edf54c24e0528b0a5a0c
#
_entry.id   ef80b1be2687edf54c24e0528b0a5a0c
#
_cell.length_a   1.000
_cell.length_b   1.000
_cell.length_c   1.000
_cell.angle_alpha   90.00
_cell.angle_beta   90.00
_cell.angle_gamma   90.00
#
_symmetry.space_group_name_H-M   'P 1'
#
loop_
_entity.id
_entity.type
_entity.pdbx_description
1 polymer ?
#
loop_
_entity_poly.entity_id
_entity_poly.type
_entity_poly.pdbx_seq_one_letter_code
_entity_poly.pdbx_strand_id
1 'polypeptide(L)'
;MFSNPGAFFLGTLVPSEQMFIKTVLESARVNGYNKIVEPCAGAFAMSHLAVQTGFAPQQIEASDVSMFTSIMGYAITGQSLEALELHADGFTDEELLNPAIALYAWKYLSMIKDAEKEYFYAHLIDMERRRDEHIAVLQQQLDRAKSILHGMSYRALDMWEHLEEVIDDPHALVIPNPPTYTAGFEKYYDT
;
A
#
# COMPACT_ATOMS: atom_id res chain seq x y z
N MET A 1 -6.57 10.13 22.46
CA MET A 1 -5.29 9.81 21.83
C MET A 1 -5.62 9.58 20.35
N PHE A 2 -5.48 10.63 19.54
CA PHE A 2 -5.86 10.57 18.14
C PHE A 2 -4.86 9.70 17.39
N SER A 3 -5.38 8.83 16.53
CA SER A 3 -4.63 7.83 15.80
C SER A 3 -3.46 8.48 15.04
N ASN A 4 -2.33 7.78 15.07
CA ASN A 4 -1.18 8.11 14.23
C ASN A 4 -1.66 8.38 12.80
N PRO A 5 -1.47 9.57 12.21
CA PRO A 5 -1.89 9.89 10.84
C PRO A 5 -1.34 8.91 9.81
N GLY A 6 -0.31 8.16 10.18
CA GLY A 6 0.29 7.13 9.32
C GLY A 6 -0.30 5.73 9.42
N ALA A 7 -1.29 5.50 10.27
CA ALA A 7 -1.93 4.19 10.38
C ALA A 7 -3.08 4.08 9.36
N PHE A 8 -2.76 3.93 8.08
CA PHE A 8 -3.77 3.80 7.02
C PHE A 8 -4.32 2.38 6.88
N PHE A 9 -3.60 1.37 7.30
CA PHE A 9 -3.96 -0.02 7.07
C PHE A 9 -4.17 -0.77 8.37
N LEU A 10 -5.28 -1.52 8.46
CA LEU A 10 -5.60 -2.39 9.61
C LEU A 10 -4.84 -3.71 9.61
N GLY A 11 -4.02 -3.98 8.63
CA GLY A 11 -3.29 -5.23 8.45
C GLY A 11 -1.77 -5.08 8.64
N THR A 12 -1.32 -4.44 9.71
CA THR A 12 0.12 -4.39 9.99
C THR A 12 0.60 -5.73 10.55
N LEU A 13 1.66 -6.26 9.91
CA LEU A 13 2.33 -7.45 10.41
C LEU A 13 2.81 -7.24 11.84
N VAL A 14 2.47 -8.17 12.74
CA VAL A 14 3.02 -8.15 14.10
C VAL A 14 4.51 -8.53 14.09
N PRO A 15 5.28 -8.14 15.12
CA PRO A 15 6.74 -8.37 15.14
C PRO A 15 7.16 -9.83 14.92
N SER A 16 6.40 -10.80 15.42
CA SER A 16 6.66 -12.22 15.21
C SER A 16 6.48 -12.66 13.74
N GLU A 17 5.46 -12.13 13.07
CA GLU A 17 5.26 -12.38 11.63
C GLU A 17 6.36 -11.76 10.81
N GLN A 18 6.76 -10.51 11.12
CA GLN A 18 7.87 -9.86 10.44
C GLN A 18 9.18 -10.66 10.57
N MET A 19 9.44 -11.20 11.77
CA MET A 19 10.64 -12.02 12.02
C MET A 19 10.58 -13.33 11.21
N PHE A 20 9.44 -13.99 11.19
CA PHE A 20 9.24 -15.22 10.39
C PHE A 20 9.46 -14.95 8.91
N ILE A 21 8.83 -13.90 8.36
CA ILE A 21 8.97 -13.54 6.95
C ILE A 21 10.41 -13.20 6.58
N LYS A 22 11.14 -12.46 7.45
CA LYS A 22 12.57 -12.20 7.24
C LYS A 22 13.37 -13.48 7.13
N THR A 23 13.13 -14.45 8.01
CA THR A 23 13.81 -15.75 7.95
C THR A 23 13.53 -16.48 6.64
N VAL A 24 12.27 -16.44 6.15
CA VAL A 24 11.88 -17.03 4.85
C VAL A 24 12.61 -16.34 3.70
N LEU A 25 12.63 -14.99 3.69
CA LEU A 25 13.29 -14.20 2.66
C LEU A 25 14.81 -14.41 2.64
N GLU A 26 15.47 -14.45 3.81
CA GLU A 26 16.91 -14.76 3.92
C GLU A 26 17.22 -16.15 3.39
N SER A 27 16.40 -17.15 3.75
CA SER A 27 16.53 -18.52 3.24
C SER A 27 16.33 -18.58 1.73
N ALA A 28 15.31 -17.90 1.19
CA ALA A 28 15.07 -17.85 -0.23
C ALA A 28 16.24 -17.27 -1.01
N ARG A 29 16.82 -16.17 -0.51
CA ARG A 29 18.01 -15.55 -1.13
C ARG A 29 19.21 -16.52 -1.17
N VAL A 30 19.45 -17.25 -0.08
CA VAL A 30 20.53 -18.26 -0.03
C VAL A 30 20.27 -19.41 -1.01
N ASN A 31 19.01 -19.78 -1.22
CA ASN A 31 18.60 -20.83 -2.14
C ASN A 31 18.49 -20.38 -3.61
N GLY A 32 18.91 -19.14 -3.93
CA GLY A 32 19.00 -18.66 -5.31
C GLY A 32 17.73 -18.03 -5.88
N TYR A 33 16.70 -17.80 -5.05
CA TYR A 33 15.58 -16.96 -5.47
C TYR A 33 16.07 -15.53 -5.69
N ASN A 34 15.74 -14.96 -6.81
CA ASN A 34 16.19 -13.62 -7.23
C ASN A 34 15.06 -12.68 -7.63
N LYS A 35 13.82 -13.13 -7.47
CA LYS A 35 12.59 -12.39 -7.75
C LYS A 35 11.62 -12.55 -6.59
N ILE A 36 11.09 -11.45 -6.08
CA ILE A 36 10.03 -11.41 -5.07
C ILE A 36 8.75 -10.92 -5.74
N VAL A 37 7.68 -11.66 -5.57
CA VAL A 37 6.36 -11.31 -6.10
C VAL A 37 5.41 -11.13 -4.92
N GLU A 38 4.91 -9.90 -4.74
CA GLU A 38 3.99 -9.51 -3.67
C GLU A 38 2.60 -9.17 -4.25
N PRO A 39 1.75 -10.17 -4.55
CA PRO A 39 0.34 -9.92 -4.87
C PRO A 39 -0.40 -9.55 -3.57
N CYS A 40 -1.40 -8.67 -3.66
CA CYS A 40 -2.06 -8.05 -2.51
C CYS A 40 -1.08 -7.23 -1.64
N ALA A 41 -0.37 -6.29 -2.27
CA ALA A 41 0.74 -5.56 -1.67
C ALA A 41 0.34 -4.66 -0.48
N GLY A 42 -0.92 -4.20 -0.43
CA GLY A 42 -1.41 -3.36 0.66
C GLY A 42 -0.52 -2.13 0.89
N ALA A 43 0.17 -2.08 2.02
CA ALA A 43 1.13 -1.02 2.36
C ALA A 43 2.59 -1.40 2.04
N PHE A 44 2.83 -2.37 1.16
CA PHE A 44 4.17 -2.83 0.72
C PHE A 44 5.04 -3.39 1.85
N ALA A 45 4.43 -4.00 2.85
CA ALA A 45 5.15 -4.51 4.01
C ALA A 45 6.16 -5.61 3.63
N MET A 46 5.78 -6.53 2.75
CA MET A 46 6.67 -7.62 2.28
C MET A 46 7.81 -7.06 1.43
N SER A 47 7.53 -6.10 0.54
CA SER A 47 8.56 -5.39 -0.24
C SER A 47 9.59 -4.73 0.66
N HIS A 48 9.16 -4.03 1.72
CA HIS A 48 10.07 -3.44 2.70
C HIS A 48 10.94 -4.49 3.40
N LEU A 49 10.35 -5.62 3.82
CA LEU A 49 11.09 -6.72 4.44
C LEU A 49 12.09 -7.37 3.47
N ALA A 50 11.72 -7.52 2.20
CA ALA A 50 12.59 -8.06 1.15
C ALA A 50 13.85 -7.18 1.00
N VAL A 51 13.71 -5.87 0.94
CA VAL A 51 14.85 -4.94 0.87
C VAL A 51 15.71 -5.04 2.14
N GLN A 52 15.09 -5.14 3.32
CA GLN A 52 15.83 -5.29 4.58
C GLN A 52 16.63 -6.59 4.66
N THR A 53 16.22 -7.64 3.93
CA THR A 53 16.92 -8.94 3.87
C THR A 53 17.92 -9.04 2.71
N GLY A 54 18.09 -7.96 1.94
CA GLY A 54 19.12 -7.81 0.94
C GLY A 54 18.69 -8.11 -0.51
N PHE A 55 17.39 -8.18 -0.79
CA PHE A 55 16.92 -8.12 -2.17
C PHE A 55 17.01 -6.68 -2.69
N ALA A 56 17.45 -6.51 -3.93
CA ALA A 56 17.41 -5.21 -4.57
C ALA A 56 15.96 -4.86 -4.94
N PRO A 57 15.53 -3.59 -4.87
CA PRO A 57 14.17 -3.19 -5.27
C PRO A 57 13.79 -3.68 -6.67
N GLN A 58 14.71 -3.70 -7.62
CA GLN A 58 14.49 -4.19 -8.99
C GLN A 58 14.12 -5.67 -9.08
N GLN A 59 14.31 -6.43 -8.00
CA GLN A 59 13.91 -7.84 -7.89
C GLN A 59 12.50 -8.00 -7.33
N ILE A 60 11.77 -6.89 -7.07
CA ILE A 60 10.46 -6.90 -6.42
C ILE A 60 9.41 -6.46 -7.43
N GLU A 61 8.41 -7.34 -7.61
CA GLU A 61 7.21 -7.07 -8.38
C GLU A 61 6.00 -7.12 -7.45
N ALA A 62 5.23 -6.04 -7.37
CA ALA A 62 4.05 -5.95 -6.53
C ALA A 62 2.79 -5.69 -7.32
N SER A 63 1.66 -6.18 -6.85
CA SER A 63 0.34 -5.84 -7.41
C SER A 63 -0.73 -5.76 -6.32
N ASP A 64 -1.77 -5.01 -6.62
CA ASP A 64 -2.99 -4.93 -5.81
C ASP A 64 -4.08 -4.25 -6.64
N VAL A 65 -5.34 -4.54 -6.34
CA VAL A 65 -6.51 -3.91 -6.98
C VAL A 65 -7.07 -2.76 -6.15
N SER A 66 -6.62 -2.58 -4.90
CA SER A 66 -7.14 -1.52 -4.05
C SER A 66 -6.64 -0.14 -4.49
N MET A 67 -7.53 0.85 -4.48
CA MET A 67 -7.22 2.22 -4.84
C MET A 67 -6.09 2.79 -3.96
N PHE A 68 -6.13 2.54 -2.66
CA PHE A 68 -5.09 2.97 -1.72
C PHE A 68 -3.70 2.48 -2.14
N THR A 69 -3.57 1.17 -2.40
CA THR A 69 -2.30 0.56 -2.80
C THR A 69 -1.87 1.04 -4.18
N SER A 70 -2.83 1.24 -5.10
CA SER A 70 -2.54 1.73 -6.46
C SER A 70 -1.96 3.16 -6.42
N ILE A 71 -2.55 4.06 -5.63
CA ILE A 71 -2.00 5.42 -5.45
C ILE A 71 -0.58 5.35 -4.88
N MET A 72 -0.35 4.53 -3.84
CA MET A 72 0.98 4.35 -3.27
C MET A 72 1.97 3.73 -4.27
N GLY A 73 1.57 2.65 -4.93
CA GLY A 73 2.41 1.93 -5.89
C GLY A 73 2.86 2.81 -7.04
N TYR A 74 1.94 3.59 -7.62
CA TYR A 74 2.25 4.54 -8.68
C TYR A 74 3.20 5.65 -8.20
N ALA A 75 2.97 6.18 -6.99
CA ALA A 75 3.86 7.18 -6.40
C ALA A 75 5.27 6.63 -6.17
N ILE A 76 5.40 5.42 -5.63
CA ILE A 76 6.69 4.76 -5.35
C ILE A 76 7.46 4.48 -6.64
N THR A 77 6.78 3.98 -7.66
CA THR A 77 7.39 3.60 -8.95
C THR A 77 7.54 4.77 -9.93
N GLY A 78 6.97 5.94 -9.61
CA GLY A 78 7.03 7.13 -10.46
C GLY A 78 6.08 7.09 -11.65
N GLN A 79 5.04 6.28 -11.60
CA GLN A 79 3.97 6.26 -12.58
C GLN A 79 3.01 7.45 -12.38
N SER A 80 2.38 7.92 -13.48
CA SER A 80 1.38 9.00 -13.39
C SER A 80 0.07 8.49 -12.80
N LEU A 81 -0.50 9.22 -11.83
CA LEU A 81 -1.83 8.93 -11.29
C LEU A 81 -2.97 9.18 -12.30
N GLU A 82 -2.71 9.87 -13.42
CA GLU A 82 -3.69 10.04 -14.50
C GLU A 82 -4.27 8.69 -14.98
N ALA A 83 -3.44 7.64 -14.97
CA ALA A 83 -3.86 6.30 -15.38
C ALA A 83 -4.89 5.65 -14.42
N LEU A 84 -5.10 6.20 -13.23
CA LEU A 84 -6.08 5.70 -12.25
C LEU A 84 -7.44 6.38 -12.36
N GLU A 85 -7.57 7.45 -13.17
CA GLU A 85 -8.83 8.21 -13.38
C GLU A 85 -9.53 8.56 -12.06
N LEU A 86 -8.78 9.14 -11.11
CA LEU A 86 -9.26 9.44 -9.76
C LEU A 86 -10.28 10.57 -9.76
N HIS A 87 -11.42 10.34 -9.11
CA HIS A 87 -12.44 11.36 -8.85
C HIS A 87 -12.86 11.30 -7.38
N ALA A 88 -12.95 12.46 -6.73
CA ALA A 88 -13.32 12.56 -5.32
C ALA A 88 -14.10 13.86 -5.05
N ASP A 89 -15.26 13.76 -4.40
CA ASP A 89 -16.07 14.92 -4.02
C ASP A 89 -15.27 15.88 -3.13
N GLY A 90 -15.26 17.16 -3.49
CA GLY A 90 -14.55 18.21 -2.74
C GLY A 90 -13.07 18.36 -3.11
N PHE A 91 -12.60 17.63 -4.12
CA PHE A 91 -11.25 17.74 -4.68
C PHE A 91 -11.32 17.94 -6.19
N THR A 92 -10.37 18.68 -6.75
CA THR A 92 -10.22 18.81 -8.20
C THR A 92 -9.39 17.64 -8.75
N ASP A 93 -9.60 17.30 -10.02
CA ASP A 93 -8.80 16.25 -10.69
C ASP A 93 -7.30 16.59 -10.66
N GLU A 94 -6.93 17.87 -10.77
CA GLU A 94 -5.55 18.34 -10.67
C GLU A 94 -4.95 18.11 -9.28
N GLU A 95 -5.71 18.37 -8.20
CA GLU A 95 -5.27 18.07 -6.84
C GLU A 95 -5.03 16.57 -6.64
N LEU A 96 -5.87 15.71 -7.21
CA LEU A 96 -5.78 14.26 -7.10
C LEU A 96 -4.58 13.65 -7.85
N LEU A 97 -3.92 14.40 -8.73
CA LEU A 97 -2.63 13.99 -9.32
C LEU A 97 -1.48 14.03 -8.29
N ASN A 98 -1.66 14.72 -7.16
CA ASN A 98 -0.72 14.65 -6.05
C ASN A 98 -1.02 13.40 -5.18
N PRO A 99 -0.12 12.41 -5.09
CA PRO A 99 -0.39 11.17 -4.38
C PRO A 99 -0.74 11.36 -2.89
N ALA A 100 -0.15 12.35 -2.22
CA ALA A 100 -0.46 12.61 -0.82
C ALA A 100 -1.88 13.17 -0.64
N ILE A 101 -2.34 14.01 -1.57
CA ILE A 101 -3.71 14.55 -1.58
C ILE A 101 -4.68 13.42 -1.95
N ALA A 102 -4.38 12.59 -2.94
CA ALA A 102 -5.21 11.45 -3.32
C ALA A 102 -5.39 10.45 -2.16
N LEU A 103 -4.32 10.11 -1.43
CA LEU A 103 -4.41 9.27 -0.23
C LEU A 103 -5.20 9.93 0.89
N TYR A 104 -5.04 11.24 1.08
CA TYR A 104 -5.84 11.98 2.04
C TYR A 104 -7.33 11.95 1.67
N ALA A 105 -7.67 12.22 0.42
CA ALA A 105 -9.04 12.18 -0.09
C ALA A 105 -9.66 10.79 0.08
N TRP A 106 -8.95 9.73 -0.32
CA TRP A 106 -9.40 8.35 -0.14
C TRP A 106 -9.72 8.04 1.33
N LYS A 107 -8.84 8.40 2.26
CA LYS A 107 -9.04 8.18 3.69
C LYS A 107 -10.23 8.99 4.22
N TYR A 108 -10.31 10.27 3.87
CA TYR A 108 -11.36 11.16 4.30
C TYR A 108 -12.74 10.64 3.85
N LEU A 109 -12.89 10.28 2.58
CA LEU A 109 -14.14 9.76 2.02
C LEU A 109 -14.50 8.39 2.61
N SER A 110 -13.52 7.51 2.84
CA SER A 110 -13.78 6.22 3.49
C SER A 110 -14.35 6.36 4.91
N MET A 111 -13.96 7.42 5.62
CA MET A 111 -14.47 7.70 6.98
C MET A 111 -15.85 8.34 6.97
N ILE A 112 -16.22 9.10 5.93
CA ILE A 112 -17.57 9.69 5.82
C ILE A 112 -18.61 8.58 5.81
N LYS A 113 -18.36 7.45 5.18
CA LYS A 113 -19.27 6.29 5.16
C LYS A 113 -19.56 5.73 6.56
N ASP A 114 -18.66 5.92 7.52
CA ASP A 114 -18.77 5.45 8.92
C ASP A 114 -19.00 6.61 9.93
N ALA A 115 -19.32 7.82 9.45
CA ALA A 115 -19.40 9.04 10.27
C ALA A 115 -20.50 9.00 11.35
N GLU A 116 -21.44 8.07 11.29
CA GLU A 116 -22.45 7.83 12.34
C GLU A 116 -21.84 7.41 13.68
N LYS A 117 -20.61 6.90 13.68
CA LYS A 117 -19.88 6.53 14.90
C LYS A 117 -19.12 7.75 15.41
N GLU A 118 -19.36 8.15 16.66
CA GLU A 118 -18.73 9.31 17.33
C GLU A 118 -17.21 9.38 17.12
N TYR A 119 -16.53 8.25 17.18
CA TYR A 119 -15.08 8.16 16.94
C TYR A 119 -14.68 8.64 15.54
N PHE A 120 -15.38 8.20 14.49
CA PHE A 120 -15.07 8.60 13.11
C PHE A 120 -15.41 10.07 12.86
N TYR A 121 -16.48 10.57 13.46
CA TYR A 121 -16.86 11.98 13.35
C TYR A 121 -15.78 12.90 13.94
N ALA A 122 -15.30 12.58 15.15
CA ALA A 122 -14.21 13.34 15.77
C ALA A 122 -12.93 13.32 14.92
N HIS A 123 -12.65 12.19 14.28
CA HIS A 123 -11.47 12.04 13.41
C HIS A 123 -11.61 12.82 12.10
N LEU A 124 -12.82 12.85 11.49
CA LEU A 124 -13.11 13.69 10.33
C LEU A 124 -12.88 15.17 10.62
N ILE A 125 -13.38 15.67 11.77
CA ILE A 125 -13.16 17.06 12.19
C ILE A 125 -11.66 17.35 12.35
N ASP A 126 -10.88 16.43 12.91
CA ASP A 126 -9.43 16.59 13.03
C ASP A 126 -8.78 16.63 11.65
N MET A 127 -9.16 15.74 10.75
CA MET A 127 -8.65 15.74 9.37
C MET A 127 -8.95 17.03 8.63
N GLU A 128 -10.17 17.58 8.74
CA GLU A 128 -10.52 18.85 8.12
C GLU A 128 -9.71 20.02 8.68
N ARG A 129 -9.61 20.12 10.01
CA ARG A 129 -8.89 21.23 10.69
C ARG A 129 -7.39 21.21 10.43
N ARG A 130 -6.83 20.05 10.22
CA ARG A 130 -5.39 19.82 10.07
C ARG A 130 -5.04 19.20 8.72
N ARG A 131 -5.81 19.54 7.68
CA ARG A 131 -5.67 18.98 6.32
C ARG A 131 -4.22 19.01 5.86
N ASP A 132 -3.59 20.17 5.91
CA ASP A 132 -2.22 20.35 5.41
C ASP A 132 -1.18 19.55 6.20
N GLU A 133 -1.38 19.40 7.52
CA GLU A 133 -0.50 18.57 8.34
C GLU A 133 -0.66 17.08 8.00
N HIS A 134 -1.88 16.60 7.77
CA HIS A 134 -2.13 15.24 7.36
C HIS A 134 -1.51 14.94 5.98
N ILE A 135 -1.69 15.85 5.03
CA ILE A 135 -1.09 15.73 3.68
C ILE A 135 0.44 15.74 3.77
N ALA A 136 1.04 16.63 4.58
CA ALA A 136 2.49 16.68 4.74
C ALA A 136 3.06 15.39 5.35
N VAL A 137 2.39 14.79 6.33
CA VAL A 137 2.78 13.48 6.89
C VAL A 137 2.71 12.36 5.84
N LEU A 138 1.65 12.36 5.02
CA LEU A 138 1.51 11.39 3.93
C LEU A 138 2.61 11.54 2.89
N GLN A 139 2.92 12.78 2.50
CA GLN A 139 4.03 13.06 1.58
C GLN A 139 5.35 12.52 2.14
N GLN A 140 5.65 12.79 3.40
CA GLN A 140 6.87 12.30 4.04
C GLN A 140 6.94 10.76 4.05
N GLN A 141 5.81 10.08 4.27
CA GLN A 141 5.75 8.61 4.24
C GLN A 141 5.97 8.06 2.83
N LEU A 142 5.35 8.68 1.82
CA LEU A 142 5.56 8.32 0.42
C LEU A 142 7.02 8.52 0.00
N ASP A 143 7.63 9.64 0.37
CA ASP A 143 9.04 9.93 0.06
C ASP A 143 9.97 8.89 0.70
N ARG A 144 9.67 8.50 1.94
CA ARG A 144 10.41 7.43 2.61
C ARG A 144 10.23 6.08 1.92
N ALA A 145 9.00 5.70 1.58
CA ALA A 145 8.74 4.46 0.86
C ALA A 145 9.44 4.46 -0.50
N LYS A 146 9.33 5.55 -1.26
CA LYS A 146 10.01 5.75 -2.53
C LYS A 146 11.53 5.64 -2.40
N SER A 147 12.13 6.20 -1.35
CA SER A 147 13.59 6.10 -1.14
C SER A 147 14.07 4.67 -0.89
N ILE A 148 13.24 3.82 -0.27
CA ILE A 148 13.59 2.43 0.05
C ILE A 148 13.29 1.49 -1.12
N LEU A 149 12.16 1.71 -1.82
CA LEU A 149 11.63 0.82 -2.83
C LEU A 149 11.89 1.31 -4.27
N HIS A 150 12.75 2.31 -4.45
CA HIS A 150 13.07 2.86 -5.77
C HIS A 150 13.58 1.78 -6.72
N GLY A 151 12.89 1.64 -7.85
CA GLY A 151 13.22 0.64 -8.89
C GLY A 151 12.42 -0.65 -8.82
N MET A 152 11.57 -0.84 -7.81
CA MET A 152 10.58 -1.92 -7.84
C MET A 152 9.55 -1.68 -8.95
N SER A 153 8.84 -2.72 -9.38
CA SER A 153 7.69 -2.61 -10.26
C SER A 153 6.38 -2.76 -9.49
N TYR A 154 5.37 -2.01 -9.93
CA TYR A 154 4.01 -2.11 -9.41
C TYR A 154 2.98 -2.10 -10.54
N ARG A 155 1.93 -2.91 -10.41
CA ARG A 155 0.79 -2.93 -11.33
C ARG A 155 -0.52 -2.98 -10.55
N ALA A 156 -1.51 -2.20 -10.97
CA ALA A 156 -2.89 -2.34 -10.52
C ALA A 156 -3.50 -3.58 -11.21
N LEU A 157 -3.28 -4.75 -10.62
CA LEU A 157 -3.56 -6.06 -11.24
C LEU A 157 -4.12 -7.00 -10.18
N ASP A 158 -5.08 -7.83 -10.58
CA ASP A 158 -5.61 -8.89 -9.72
C ASP A 158 -4.54 -9.93 -9.34
N MET A 159 -4.68 -10.46 -8.12
CA MET A 159 -3.73 -11.44 -7.59
C MET A 159 -3.60 -12.67 -8.48
N TRP A 160 -4.72 -13.18 -9.00
CA TRP A 160 -4.71 -14.39 -9.81
C TRP A 160 -4.04 -14.18 -11.16
N GLU A 161 -4.30 -13.03 -11.80
CA GLU A 161 -3.63 -12.65 -13.05
C GLU A 161 -2.11 -12.54 -12.84
N HIS A 162 -1.67 -11.92 -11.73
CA HIS A 162 -0.25 -11.83 -11.42
C HIS A 162 0.37 -13.20 -11.13
N LEU A 163 -0.35 -14.10 -10.44
CA LEU A 163 0.13 -15.44 -10.15
C LEU A 163 0.28 -16.28 -11.42
N GLU A 164 -0.67 -16.20 -12.37
CA GLU A 164 -0.58 -16.89 -13.64
C GLU A 164 0.68 -16.54 -14.45
N GLU A 165 1.14 -15.29 -14.36
CA GLU A 165 2.35 -14.85 -15.07
C GLU A 165 3.65 -15.42 -14.48
N VAL A 166 3.66 -15.74 -13.19
CA VAL A 166 4.89 -16.11 -12.48
C VAL A 166 4.93 -17.55 -11.97
N ILE A 167 3.86 -18.32 -12.15
CA ILE A 167 3.72 -19.68 -11.60
C ILE A 167 4.81 -20.64 -12.07
N ASP A 168 5.32 -20.44 -13.27
CA ASP A 168 6.36 -21.27 -13.88
C ASP A 168 7.78 -20.72 -13.71
N ASP A 169 7.94 -19.59 -12.97
CA ASP A 169 9.25 -19.00 -12.72
C ASP A 169 9.93 -19.66 -11.50
N PRO A 170 10.93 -20.53 -11.70
CA PRO A 170 11.57 -21.27 -10.60
C PRO A 170 12.41 -20.36 -9.67
N HIS A 171 12.62 -19.12 -10.05
CA HIS A 171 13.41 -18.14 -9.28
C HIS A 171 12.53 -17.11 -8.57
N ALA A 172 11.21 -17.17 -8.76
CA ALA A 172 10.28 -16.29 -8.10
C ALA A 172 9.83 -16.87 -6.75
N LEU A 173 9.94 -16.07 -5.70
CA LEU A 173 9.29 -16.31 -4.42
C LEU A 173 8.01 -15.46 -4.35
N VAL A 174 6.87 -16.12 -4.31
CA VAL A 174 5.58 -15.45 -4.18
C VAL A 174 5.19 -15.35 -2.71
N ILE A 175 4.88 -14.16 -2.24
CA ILE A 175 4.49 -13.88 -0.85
C ILE A 175 3.14 -13.16 -0.85
N PRO A 176 2.02 -13.89 -1.00
CA PRO A 176 0.71 -13.30 -0.96
C PRO A 176 0.34 -12.93 0.48
N ASN A 177 -0.26 -11.75 0.66
CA ASN A 177 -0.83 -11.32 1.92
C ASN A 177 -2.27 -10.83 1.70
N PRO A 178 -3.18 -11.73 1.25
CA PRO A 178 -4.55 -11.35 0.94
C PRO A 178 -5.27 -10.87 2.20
N PRO A 179 -6.21 -9.92 2.07
CA PRO A 179 -7.03 -9.48 3.18
C PRO A 179 -7.84 -10.65 3.73
N THR A 180 -7.96 -10.71 5.07
CA THR A 180 -8.77 -11.72 5.73
C THR A 180 -10.21 -11.25 5.88
N TYR A 181 -11.17 -12.05 5.42
CA TYR A 181 -12.60 -11.72 5.43
C TYR A 181 -13.17 -11.37 6.82
N THR A 182 -12.52 -11.79 7.88
CA THR A 182 -13.01 -11.58 9.27
C THR A 182 -12.75 -10.18 9.82
N ALA A 183 -12.08 -9.31 9.08
CA ALA A 183 -11.63 -8.01 9.58
C ALA A 183 -12.33 -6.78 8.93
N GLY A 184 -13.41 -6.98 8.15
CA GLY A 184 -14.15 -5.89 7.50
C GLY A 184 -13.37 -5.21 6.37
N PHE A 185 -12.53 -5.98 5.67
CA PHE A 185 -11.74 -5.49 4.54
C PHE A 185 -12.57 -5.22 3.28
N GLU A 186 -13.81 -5.74 3.20
CA GLU A 186 -14.72 -5.49 2.08
C GLU A 186 -14.85 -3.99 1.79
N LYS A 187 -14.77 -3.15 2.83
CA LYS A 187 -14.87 -1.69 2.70
C LYS A 187 -13.74 -1.04 1.89
N TYR A 188 -12.62 -1.72 1.72
CA TYR A 188 -11.45 -1.19 0.99
C TYR A 188 -11.52 -1.47 -0.50
N TYR A 189 -12.44 -2.36 -0.93
CA TYR A 189 -12.61 -2.77 -2.30
C TYR A 189 -13.91 -2.27 -2.93
N ASP A 190 -14.82 -1.71 -2.12
CA ASP A 190 -16.13 -1.18 -2.54
C ASP A 190 -16.11 0.35 -2.75
N THR A 191 -15.06 0.89 -3.33
CA THR A 191 -14.98 2.35 -3.59
C THR A 191 -15.09 2.68 -5.06
#